data_8161cf26d66295530a80c8c16ab4fdfb
#
_entry.id   8161cf26d66295530a80c8c16ab4fdfb
#
_cell.length_a   1.000
_cell.length_b   1.000
_cell.length_c   1.000
_cell.angle_alpha   90.00
_cell.angle_beta   90.00
_cell.angle_gamma   90.00
#
_symmetry.space_group_name_H-M   'P 1'
#
loop_
_entity.id
_entity.type
_entity.pdbx_description
1 polymer ?
#
loop_
_entity_poly.entity_id
_entity_poly.type
_entity_poly.pdbx_seq_one_letter_code
_entity_poly.pdbx_strand_id
1 'polypeptide(L)'
;MTFSVPDFSRVTVLVVGDVMLDDYWFGPVSRISPEAPVPVVRVTQSQSRAGGAANVAINLASLGVRTTITGVVGRDANGATLVRLLKDNGVTAEFIQSASQPTITKLRVLSRNQQLIRLDTEDTYPLSDVSALPGMLERYLPKTSICVFSDYGKGTLADIQRLIGICRQRGVAVLVDPKGSDFARYRGASLLTPNLGEFEQVVGRTENDDDIAERGSALREALDIEALVITLGERGMAVITAGEEAMFLPARARQVFDVTGAGDTVIATLAAALGAGQTLYEAVGLANLAAGLVVGKIGVAAVTPSELRLALHEHGQGGRGLLSRSEARQIAAEVRSRGERLGMTNGC
;
A
#
# COMPACT_ATOMS: atom_id res chain seq x y z
N MET A 1 9.24 22.48 -8.31
CA MET A 1 9.88 21.25 -8.82
C MET A 1 8.92 20.60 -9.78
N THR A 2 9.35 20.32 -10.99
CA THR A 2 8.53 19.65 -12.03
C THR A 2 8.78 18.15 -11.89
N PHE A 3 7.84 17.42 -11.28
CA PHE A 3 7.90 15.96 -11.21
C PHE A 3 7.38 15.39 -12.53
N SER A 4 7.94 14.28 -12.98
CA SER A 4 7.40 13.48 -14.07
C SER A 4 7.10 12.07 -13.59
N VAL A 5 6.07 11.44 -14.16
CA VAL A 5 5.81 10.02 -13.89
C VAL A 5 6.77 9.19 -14.73
N PRO A 6 7.69 8.44 -14.11
CA PRO A 6 8.64 7.63 -14.85
C PRO A 6 7.98 6.41 -15.49
N ASP A 7 8.71 5.71 -16.34
CA ASP A 7 8.32 4.40 -16.84
C ASP A 7 8.62 3.33 -15.79
N PHE A 8 7.58 2.74 -15.22
CA PHE A 8 7.68 1.69 -14.20
C PHE A 8 7.84 0.27 -14.77
N SER A 9 7.73 0.09 -16.10
CA SER A 9 7.68 -1.25 -16.73
C SER A 9 8.95 -2.08 -16.54
N ARG A 10 10.08 -1.43 -16.24
CA ARG A 10 11.37 -2.09 -15.96
C ARG A 10 11.60 -2.36 -14.48
N VAL A 11 10.78 -1.80 -13.60
CA VAL A 11 10.90 -1.99 -12.17
C VAL A 11 10.37 -3.36 -11.79
N THR A 12 11.10 -4.05 -10.92
CA THR A 12 10.65 -5.33 -10.36
C THR A 12 10.66 -5.20 -8.84
N VAL A 13 9.49 -5.39 -8.22
CA VAL A 13 9.32 -5.31 -6.76
C VAL A 13 8.92 -6.67 -6.19
N LEU A 14 9.60 -7.05 -5.12
CA LEU A 14 9.19 -8.16 -4.28
C LEU A 14 8.46 -7.62 -3.05
N VAL A 15 7.21 -8.00 -2.87
CA VAL A 15 6.42 -7.70 -1.67
C VAL A 15 6.44 -8.92 -0.75
N VAL A 16 6.76 -8.72 0.51
CA VAL A 16 6.72 -9.75 1.57
C VAL A 16 5.90 -9.22 2.73
N GLY A 17 4.91 -9.95 3.19
CA GLY A 17 4.12 -9.44 4.31
C GLY A 17 2.85 -10.20 4.61
N ASP A 18 2.08 -9.64 5.53
CA ASP A 18 0.82 -10.21 5.97
C ASP A 18 -0.26 -9.94 4.90
N VAL A 19 -0.71 -11.00 4.27
CA VAL A 19 -1.79 -10.95 3.27
C VAL A 19 -3.12 -11.28 3.93
N MET A 20 -4.19 -10.65 3.46
CA MET A 20 -5.53 -10.89 3.98
C MET A 20 -6.59 -10.76 2.89
N LEU A 21 -7.74 -11.37 3.13
CA LEU A 21 -8.92 -11.25 2.29
C LEU A 21 -9.94 -10.34 2.99
N ASP A 22 -10.32 -9.25 2.33
CA ASP A 22 -11.40 -8.38 2.76
C ASP A 22 -12.67 -8.78 2.04
N ASP A 23 -13.61 -9.40 2.76
CA ASP A 23 -14.91 -9.81 2.24
C ASP A 23 -16.00 -8.82 2.62
N TYR A 24 -16.88 -8.54 1.68
CA TYR A 24 -18.03 -7.65 1.84
C TYR A 24 -19.30 -8.37 1.44
N TRP A 25 -20.25 -8.49 2.38
CA TRP A 25 -21.59 -9.01 2.11
C TRP A 25 -22.59 -7.90 2.21
N PHE A 26 -23.33 -7.70 1.13
CA PHE A 26 -24.35 -6.65 1.03
C PHE A 26 -25.75 -7.24 1.00
N GLY A 27 -26.68 -6.62 1.71
CA GLY A 27 -28.05 -7.04 1.66
C GLY A 27 -29.00 -6.19 2.51
N PRO A 28 -30.30 -6.19 2.22
CA PRO A 28 -31.27 -5.50 3.03
C PRO A 28 -31.52 -6.19 4.37
N VAL A 29 -31.78 -5.38 5.40
CA VAL A 29 -32.34 -5.81 6.68
C VAL A 29 -33.84 -5.50 6.67
N SER A 30 -34.68 -6.53 6.74
CA SER A 30 -36.14 -6.38 6.72
C SER A 30 -36.85 -6.93 7.95
N ARG A 31 -36.13 -7.66 8.81
CA ARG A 31 -36.70 -8.28 10.01
C ARG A 31 -35.64 -8.47 11.10
N ILE A 32 -36.15 -8.61 12.34
CA ILE A 32 -35.37 -9.10 13.48
C ILE A 32 -35.51 -10.62 13.53
N SER A 33 -34.44 -11.30 14.00
CA SER A 33 -34.47 -12.77 14.17
C SER A 33 -35.47 -13.15 15.25
N PRO A 34 -36.24 -14.24 15.05
CA PRO A 34 -37.06 -14.80 16.12
C PRO A 34 -36.23 -15.50 17.21
N GLU A 35 -34.96 -15.81 16.93
CA GLU A 35 -34.08 -16.55 17.84
C GLU A 35 -33.32 -15.63 18.80
N ALA A 36 -33.09 -14.35 18.41
CA ALA A 36 -32.37 -13.36 19.19
C ALA A 36 -32.70 -11.94 18.69
N PRO A 37 -32.53 -10.88 19.51
CA PRO A 37 -32.79 -9.50 19.12
C PRO A 37 -31.71 -8.93 18.18
N VAL A 38 -31.45 -9.62 17.08
CA VAL A 38 -30.45 -9.24 16.06
C VAL A 38 -31.08 -9.09 14.69
N PRO A 39 -30.58 -8.17 13.82
CA PRO A 39 -31.08 -8.01 12.47
C PRO A 39 -30.76 -9.25 11.61
N VAL A 40 -31.67 -9.61 10.72
CA VAL A 40 -31.45 -10.63 9.68
C VAL A 40 -31.09 -9.93 8.38
N VAL A 41 -29.85 -10.12 7.94
CA VAL A 41 -29.38 -9.63 6.64
C VAL A 41 -29.62 -10.69 5.58
N ARG A 42 -30.38 -10.36 4.53
CA ARG A 42 -30.52 -11.22 3.36
C ARG A 42 -29.42 -10.89 2.35
N VAL A 43 -28.34 -11.64 2.36
CA VAL A 43 -27.21 -11.41 1.45
C VAL A 43 -27.68 -11.53 -0.01
N THR A 44 -27.48 -10.45 -0.77
CA THR A 44 -27.83 -10.35 -2.20
C THR A 44 -26.61 -10.19 -3.09
N GLN A 45 -25.49 -9.73 -2.52
CA GLN A 45 -24.23 -9.53 -3.21
C GLN A 45 -23.08 -9.83 -2.27
N SER A 46 -22.03 -10.45 -2.78
CA SER A 46 -20.74 -10.60 -2.09
C SER A 46 -19.61 -10.11 -2.98
N GLN A 47 -18.59 -9.53 -2.36
CA GLN A 47 -17.39 -9.05 -3.03
C GLN A 47 -16.17 -9.33 -2.16
N SER A 48 -15.13 -9.92 -2.76
CA SER A 48 -13.84 -10.13 -2.10
C SER A 48 -12.79 -9.17 -2.67
N ARG A 49 -11.94 -8.65 -1.80
CA ARG A 49 -10.80 -7.77 -2.16
C ARG A 49 -9.54 -8.26 -1.47
N ALA A 50 -8.41 -8.01 -2.11
CA ALA A 50 -7.11 -8.26 -1.51
C ALA A 50 -6.77 -7.13 -0.53
N GLY A 51 -6.36 -7.48 0.69
CA GLY A 51 -5.98 -6.55 1.75
C GLY A 51 -4.56 -6.78 2.25
N GLY A 52 -4.05 -5.87 3.07
CA GLY A 52 -2.70 -5.90 3.61
C GLY A 52 -1.64 -5.87 2.50
N ALA A 53 -0.59 -6.67 2.64
CA ALA A 53 0.49 -6.76 1.64
C ALA A 53 -0.02 -7.06 0.22
N ALA A 54 -1.15 -7.77 0.09
CA ALA A 54 -1.75 -8.06 -1.21
C ALA A 54 -2.32 -6.80 -1.88
N ASN A 55 -2.83 -5.82 -1.11
CA ASN A 55 -3.23 -4.53 -1.64
C ASN A 55 -2.03 -3.70 -2.11
N VAL A 56 -0.91 -3.72 -1.39
CA VAL A 56 0.36 -3.10 -1.83
C VAL A 56 0.79 -3.67 -3.19
N ALA A 57 0.73 -5.00 -3.35
CA ALA A 57 1.11 -5.66 -4.60
C ALA A 57 0.19 -5.28 -5.78
N ILE A 58 -1.11 -5.15 -5.56
CA ILE A 58 -2.07 -4.69 -6.58
C ILE A 58 -1.80 -3.24 -6.97
N ASN A 59 -1.52 -2.35 -6.00
CA ASN A 59 -1.16 -0.96 -6.29
C ASN A 59 0.10 -0.88 -7.16
N LEU A 60 1.14 -1.66 -6.87
CA LEU A 60 2.36 -1.75 -7.69
C LEU A 60 2.06 -2.23 -9.12
N ALA A 61 1.28 -3.30 -9.26
CA ALA A 61 0.90 -3.84 -10.55
C ALA A 61 0.08 -2.83 -11.39
N SER A 62 -0.82 -2.08 -10.74
CA SER A 62 -1.61 -1.01 -11.38
C SER A 62 -0.74 0.14 -11.90
N LEU A 63 0.41 0.40 -11.27
CA LEU A 63 1.43 1.33 -11.75
C LEU A 63 2.26 0.75 -12.92
N GLY A 64 2.08 -0.52 -13.28
CA GLY A 64 2.84 -1.19 -14.34
C GLY A 64 4.15 -1.82 -13.87
N VAL A 65 4.36 -1.95 -12.56
CA VAL A 65 5.54 -2.61 -11.95
C VAL A 65 5.40 -4.12 -12.07
N ARG A 66 6.48 -4.82 -12.41
CA ARG A 66 6.53 -6.28 -12.32
C ARG A 66 6.59 -6.70 -10.85
N THR A 67 5.48 -7.22 -10.35
CA THR A 67 5.29 -7.47 -8.93
C THR A 67 5.20 -8.95 -8.62
N THR A 68 6.02 -9.39 -7.68
CA THR A 68 5.91 -10.69 -7.03
C THR A 68 5.56 -10.49 -5.57
N ILE A 69 4.66 -11.30 -5.02
CA ILE A 69 4.32 -11.28 -3.61
C ILE A 69 4.52 -12.66 -2.97
N THR A 70 5.05 -12.66 -1.75
CA THR A 70 5.11 -13.83 -0.87
C THR A 70 4.63 -13.49 0.52
N GLY A 71 4.14 -14.50 1.22
CA GLY A 71 3.60 -14.42 2.57
C GLY A 71 3.01 -15.76 2.96
N VAL A 72 2.13 -15.77 3.96
CA VAL A 72 1.48 -16.99 4.44
C VAL A 72 -0.04 -16.90 4.20
N VAL A 73 -0.63 -18.00 3.73
CA VAL A 73 -2.08 -18.19 3.61
C VAL A 73 -2.46 -19.55 4.20
N GLY A 74 -3.71 -19.73 4.58
CA GLY A 74 -4.24 -21.02 4.95
C GLY A 74 -4.45 -21.96 3.75
N ARG A 75 -4.61 -23.25 4.00
CA ARG A 75 -5.02 -24.24 3.00
C ARG A 75 -6.54 -24.27 2.83
N ASP A 76 -7.13 -23.14 2.42
CA ASP A 76 -8.57 -22.92 2.40
C ASP A 76 -9.03 -22.18 1.12
N ALA A 77 -10.35 -22.03 0.99
CA ALA A 77 -10.97 -21.36 -0.15
C ALA A 77 -10.61 -19.86 -0.22
N ASN A 78 -10.37 -19.24 0.92
CA ASN A 78 -10.01 -17.82 1.01
C ASN A 78 -8.61 -17.58 0.48
N GLY A 79 -7.64 -18.46 0.81
CA GLY A 79 -6.30 -18.44 0.23
C GLY A 79 -6.32 -18.64 -1.29
N ALA A 80 -7.12 -19.59 -1.78
CA ALA A 80 -7.29 -19.80 -3.22
C ALA A 80 -7.93 -18.57 -3.92
N THR A 81 -8.90 -17.92 -3.26
CA THR A 81 -9.52 -16.68 -3.76
C THR A 81 -8.51 -15.54 -3.84
N LEU A 82 -7.67 -15.38 -2.83
CA LEU A 82 -6.63 -14.35 -2.79
C LEU A 82 -5.61 -14.53 -3.93
N VAL A 83 -5.15 -15.79 -4.16
CA VAL A 83 -4.24 -16.10 -5.28
C VAL A 83 -4.87 -15.73 -6.63
N ARG A 84 -6.16 -16.05 -6.82
CA ARG A 84 -6.89 -15.70 -8.06
C ARG A 84 -6.98 -14.18 -8.23
N LEU A 85 -7.38 -13.44 -7.19
CA LEU A 85 -7.48 -11.97 -7.23
C LEU A 85 -6.14 -11.33 -7.60
N LEU A 86 -5.05 -11.80 -7.04
CA LEU A 86 -3.70 -11.30 -7.36
C LEU A 86 -3.33 -11.59 -8.81
N LYS A 87 -3.57 -12.82 -9.28
CA LYS A 87 -3.32 -13.21 -10.67
C LYS A 87 -4.13 -12.36 -11.66
N ASP A 88 -5.42 -12.13 -11.37
CA ASP A 88 -6.30 -11.34 -12.22
C ASP A 88 -5.86 -9.86 -12.30
N ASN A 89 -5.08 -9.40 -11.31
CA ASN A 89 -4.46 -8.07 -11.30
C ASN A 89 -2.98 -8.08 -11.76
N GLY A 90 -2.50 -9.15 -12.39
CA GLY A 90 -1.16 -9.21 -12.95
C GLY A 90 -0.02 -9.40 -11.93
N VAL A 91 -0.33 -9.81 -10.70
CA VAL A 91 0.64 -10.08 -9.64
C VAL A 91 1.01 -11.56 -9.62
N THR A 92 2.33 -11.85 -9.56
CA THR A 92 2.82 -13.22 -9.31
C THR A 92 2.77 -13.49 -7.82
N ALA A 93 1.91 -14.43 -7.39
CA ALA A 93 1.75 -14.80 -5.99
C ALA A 93 2.37 -16.17 -5.71
N GLU A 94 3.30 -16.22 -4.76
CA GLU A 94 3.90 -17.47 -4.26
C GLU A 94 3.81 -17.49 -2.73
N PHE A 95 2.79 -18.14 -2.20
CA PHE A 95 2.51 -18.19 -0.78
C PHE A 95 2.97 -19.49 -0.13
N ILE A 96 3.41 -19.40 1.10
CA ILE A 96 3.54 -20.52 2.01
C ILE A 96 2.14 -20.86 2.50
N GLN A 97 1.81 -22.14 2.47
CA GLN A 97 0.50 -22.62 2.95
C GLN A 97 0.64 -23.11 4.39
N SER A 98 0.02 -22.41 5.33
CA SER A 98 -0.13 -22.88 6.72
C SER A 98 -1.02 -24.12 6.75
N ALA A 99 -0.61 -25.11 7.54
CA ALA A 99 -1.43 -26.28 7.82
C ALA A 99 -2.29 -26.11 9.09
N SER A 100 -1.94 -25.14 9.94
CA SER A 100 -2.50 -24.94 11.27
C SER A 100 -3.44 -23.75 11.37
N GLN A 101 -3.22 -22.72 10.54
CA GLN A 101 -3.96 -21.46 10.61
C GLN A 101 -4.70 -21.17 9.30
N PRO A 102 -5.92 -20.60 9.37
CA PRO A 102 -6.68 -20.19 8.20
C PRO A 102 -6.07 -18.93 7.55
N THR A 103 -6.48 -18.67 6.31
CA THR A 103 -6.21 -17.38 5.66
C THR A 103 -6.88 -16.26 6.43
N ILE A 104 -6.13 -15.21 6.75
CA ILE A 104 -6.64 -14.03 7.45
C ILE A 104 -7.76 -13.42 6.60
N THR A 105 -8.93 -13.29 7.21
CA THR A 105 -10.13 -12.80 6.51
C THR A 105 -10.87 -11.79 7.39
N LYS A 106 -11.27 -10.67 6.79
CA LYS A 106 -12.08 -9.63 7.43
C LYS A 106 -13.41 -9.51 6.68
N LEU A 107 -14.45 -10.16 7.21
CA LEU A 107 -15.80 -10.12 6.64
C LEU A 107 -16.58 -8.94 7.19
N ARG A 108 -17.03 -8.06 6.30
CA ARG A 108 -17.90 -6.92 6.63
C ARG A 108 -19.30 -7.18 6.07
N VAL A 109 -20.30 -7.10 6.93
CA VAL A 109 -21.71 -7.21 6.54
C VAL A 109 -22.32 -5.81 6.51
N LEU A 110 -22.85 -5.42 5.33
CA LEU A 110 -23.35 -4.07 5.09
C LEU A 110 -24.83 -4.09 4.65
N SER A 111 -25.56 -3.09 5.13
CA SER A 111 -26.92 -2.81 4.66
C SER A 111 -27.07 -1.31 4.43
N ARG A 112 -27.57 -0.90 3.25
CA ARG A 112 -27.81 0.52 2.90
C ARG A 112 -26.59 1.43 3.20
N ASN A 113 -25.38 1.01 2.82
CA ASN A 113 -24.12 1.71 3.06
C ASN A 113 -23.67 1.80 4.54
N GLN A 114 -24.35 1.11 5.45
CA GLN A 114 -23.93 1.02 6.85
C GLN A 114 -23.33 -0.35 7.15
N GLN A 115 -22.17 -0.37 7.75
CA GLN A 115 -21.57 -1.60 8.27
C GLN A 115 -22.31 -2.00 9.56
N LEU A 116 -22.86 -3.21 9.57
CA LEU A 116 -23.61 -3.75 10.70
C LEU A 116 -22.69 -4.55 11.66
N ILE A 117 -21.78 -5.32 11.09
CA ILE A 117 -20.84 -6.16 11.84
C ILE A 117 -19.58 -6.39 11.00
N ARG A 118 -18.45 -6.60 11.69
CA ARG A 118 -17.23 -7.15 11.12
C ARG A 118 -16.86 -8.43 11.86
N LEU A 119 -16.55 -9.47 11.11
CA LEU A 119 -16.10 -10.77 11.61
C LEU A 119 -14.67 -10.95 11.12
N ASP A 120 -13.74 -11.08 12.06
CA ASP A 120 -12.33 -11.26 11.76
C ASP A 120 -11.95 -12.72 12.06
N THR A 121 -11.50 -13.43 11.02
CA THR A 121 -10.84 -14.72 11.14
C THR A 121 -9.35 -14.44 11.03
N GLU A 122 -8.69 -14.30 12.18
CA GLU A 122 -7.27 -13.96 12.22
C GLU A 122 -6.60 -14.54 13.45
N ASP A 123 -5.47 -15.20 13.19
CA ASP A 123 -4.51 -15.64 14.18
C ASP A 123 -3.10 -15.31 13.72
N THR A 124 -2.15 -15.28 14.64
CA THR A 124 -0.75 -15.08 14.28
C THR A 124 -0.17 -16.38 13.74
N TYR A 125 0.43 -16.33 12.54
CA TYR A 125 1.12 -17.49 11.99
C TYR A 125 2.35 -17.84 12.83
N PRO A 126 2.53 -19.13 13.19
CA PRO A 126 3.67 -19.57 13.98
C PRO A 126 4.99 -19.45 13.18
N LEU A 127 6.10 -19.29 13.87
CA LEU A 127 7.43 -19.13 13.26
C LEU A 127 7.80 -20.33 12.35
N SER A 128 7.27 -21.52 12.63
CA SER A 128 7.43 -22.71 11.78
C SER A 128 6.93 -22.50 10.36
N ASP A 129 5.79 -21.79 10.21
CA ASP A 129 5.15 -21.58 8.92
C ASP A 129 5.93 -20.60 8.03
N VAL A 130 6.71 -19.69 8.63
CA VAL A 130 7.51 -18.70 7.92
C VAL A 130 8.96 -19.13 7.69
N SER A 131 9.35 -20.33 8.10
CA SER A 131 10.72 -20.82 8.02
C SER A 131 11.28 -20.88 6.58
N ALA A 132 10.44 -21.00 5.58
CA ALA A 132 10.82 -21.02 4.16
C ALA A 132 11.03 -19.61 3.55
N LEU A 133 10.56 -18.53 4.20
CA LEU A 133 10.64 -17.17 3.66
C LEU A 133 12.06 -16.72 3.31
N PRO A 134 13.11 -16.95 4.14
CA PRO A 134 14.49 -16.58 3.79
C PRO A 134 14.93 -17.16 2.45
N GLY A 135 14.67 -18.44 2.21
CA GLY A 135 15.04 -19.11 0.95
C GLY A 135 14.22 -18.60 -0.24
N MET A 136 12.94 -18.26 -0.03
CA MET A 136 12.14 -17.64 -1.08
C MET A 136 12.66 -16.25 -1.42
N LEU A 137 13.00 -15.45 -0.42
CA LEU A 137 13.59 -14.13 -0.59
C LEU A 137 14.89 -14.21 -1.41
N GLU A 138 15.84 -15.07 -1.04
CA GLU A 138 17.10 -15.27 -1.75
C GLU A 138 16.90 -15.64 -3.22
N ARG A 139 15.85 -16.41 -3.55
CA ARG A 139 15.52 -16.80 -4.93
C ARG A 139 15.07 -15.63 -5.81
N TYR A 140 14.36 -14.66 -5.23
CA TYR A 140 13.80 -13.52 -5.97
C TYR A 140 14.71 -12.29 -6.02
N LEU A 141 15.52 -12.06 -4.98
CA LEU A 141 16.37 -10.87 -4.85
C LEU A 141 17.26 -10.58 -6.07
N PRO A 142 17.85 -11.56 -6.80
CA PRO A 142 18.69 -11.27 -7.97
C PRO A 142 17.97 -10.53 -9.11
N LYS A 143 16.64 -10.53 -9.12
CA LYS A 143 15.82 -9.85 -10.13
C LYS A 143 14.98 -8.70 -9.54
N THR A 144 15.20 -8.38 -8.27
CA THR A 144 14.39 -7.41 -7.52
C THR A 144 15.10 -6.06 -7.48
N SER A 145 14.43 -5.01 -7.89
CA SER A 145 14.91 -3.63 -7.76
C SER A 145 14.76 -3.11 -6.33
N ILE A 146 13.61 -3.40 -5.72
CA ILE A 146 13.25 -2.99 -4.35
C ILE A 146 12.43 -4.09 -3.68
N CYS A 147 12.68 -4.31 -2.39
CA CYS A 147 11.87 -5.17 -1.55
C CYS A 147 10.94 -4.32 -0.66
N VAL A 148 9.66 -4.68 -0.58
CA VAL A 148 8.68 -4.05 0.32
C VAL A 148 8.27 -5.07 1.38
N PHE A 149 8.39 -4.68 2.65
CA PHE A 149 7.87 -5.44 3.78
C PHE A 149 6.64 -4.73 4.34
N SER A 150 5.47 -5.38 4.23
CA SER A 150 4.19 -4.84 4.71
C SER A 150 3.76 -5.65 5.94
N ASP A 151 3.93 -5.03 7.12
CA ASP A 151 3.69 -5.66 8.42
C ASP A 151 2.33 -5.26 8.97
N TYR A 152 1.52 -6.27 9.34
CA TYR A 152 0.25 -6.08 10.04
C TYR A 152 0.23 -6.83 11.39
N GLY A 153 1.40 -7.33 11.82
CA GLY A 153 1.55 -8.05 13.08
C GLY A 153 0.90 -9.42 13.08
N LYS A 154 0.79 -10.09 11.91
CA LYS A 154 0.13 -11.39 11.77
C LYS A 154 1.11 -12.57 11.65
N GLY A 155 2.40 -12.30 11.83
CA GLY A 155 3.42 -13.34 11.98
C GLY A 155 4.23 -13.64 10.71
N THR A 156 3.80 -13.23 9.52
CA THR A 156 4.61 -13.41 8.30
C THR A 156 6.00 -12.83 8.45
N LEU A 157 6.12 -11.66 9.08
CA LEU A 157 7.38 -10.95 9.30
C LEU A 157 7.95 -11.13 10.72
N ALA A 158 7.70 -12.29 11.36
CA ALA A 158 8.18 -12.56 12.72
C ALA A 158 9.72 -12.45 12.84
N ASP A 159 10.47 -12.89 11.82
CA ASP A 159 11.95 -12.81 11.76
C ASP A 159 12.43 -11.72 10.77
N ILE A 160 11.80 -10.54 10.80
CA ILE A 160 12.05 -9.47 9.83
C ILE A 160 13.49 -8.97 9.83
N GLN A 161 14.19 -8.98 10.98
CA GLN A 161 15.60 -8.59 11.07
C GLN A 161 16.50 -9.44 10.16
N ARG A 162 16.26 -10.75 10.15
CA ARG A 162 16.99 -11.67 9.26
C ARG A 162 16.66 -11.36 7.80
N LEU A 163 15.40 -11.09 7.46
CA LEU A 163 15.00 -10.77 6.09
C LEU A 163 15.62 -9.46 5.60
N ILE A 164 15.66 -8.41 6.45
CA ILE A 164 16.36 -7.15 6.16
C ILE A 164 17.86 -7.41 5.93
N GLY A 165 18.49 -8.22 6.79
CA GLY A 165 19.90 -8.59 6.66
C GLY A 165 20.22 -9.27 5.32
N ILE A 166 19.37 -10.17 4.84
CA ILE A 166 19.51 -10.84 3.54
C ILE A 166 19.43 -9.82 2.39
N CYS A 167 18.46 -8.89 2.42
CA CYS A 167 18.33 -7.85 1.40
C CYS A 167 19.56 -6.93 1.39
N ARG A 168 20.02 -6.47 2.56
CA ARG A 168 21.24 -5.62 2.68
C ARG A 168 22.48 -6.30 2.10
N GLN A 169 22.70 -7.59 2.39
CA GLN A 169 23.82 -8.36 1.85
C GLN A 169 23.80 -8.45 0.33
N ARG A 170 22.62 -8.36 -0.29
CA ARG A 170 22.42 -8.38 -1.75
C ARG A 170 22.37 -6.98 -2.36
N GLY A 171 22.49 -5.91 -1.56
CA GLY A 171 22.40 -4.52 -2.04
C GLY A 171 21.01 -4.12 -2.53
N VAL A 172 19.95 -4.80 -2.07
CA VAL A 172 18.57 -4.49 -2.42
C VAL A 172 17.95 -3.62 -1.33
N ALA A 173 17.46 -2.44 -1.72
CA ALA A 173 16.79 -1.52 -0.80
C ALA A 173 15.48 -2.13 -0.25
N VAL A 174 15.23 -1.86 1.05
CA VAL A 174 14.07 -2.39 1.79
C VAL A 174 13.22 -1.23 2.27
N LEU A 175 11.96 -1.19 1.82
CA LEU A 175 10.94 -0.29 2.34
C LEU A 175 10.03 -1.08 3.28
N VAL A 176 9.71 -0.51 4.43
CA VAL A 176 8.85 -1.17 5.43
C VAL A 176 7.65 -0.29 5.74
N ASP A 177 6.46 -0.87 5.62
CA ASP A 177 5.24 -0.36 6.25
C ASP A 177 5.11 -1.03 7.62
N PRO A 178 5.42 -0.29 8.72
CA PRO A 178 5.61 -0.88 10.02
C PRO A 178 4.29 -1.07 10.78
N LYS A 179 4.30 -1.98 11.78
CA LYS A 179 3.19 -2.16 12.72
C LYS A 179 3.69 -2.30 14.16
N GLY A 180 2.85 -1.82 15.09
CA GLY A 180 3.12 -1.92 16.52
C GLY A 180 4.05 -0.81 17.03
N SER A 181 4.58 -0.99 18.25
CA SER A 181 5.43 0.00 18.93
C SER A 181 6.92 -0.40 18.98
N ASP A 182 7.28 -1.62 18.58
CA ASP A 182 8.67 -2.07 18.53
C ASP A 182 9.26 -1.86 17.14
N PHE A 183 9.72 -0.65 16.86
CA PHE A 183 10.40 -0.35 15.59
C PHE A 183 11.86 -0.81 15.56
N ALA A 184 12.46 -1.20 16.69
CA ALA A 184 13.82 -1.73 16.71
C ALA A 184 13.95 -2.98 15.82
N ARG A 185 12.86 -3.72 15.63
CA ARG A 185 12.78 -4.87 14.73
C ARG A 185 13.00 -4.53 13.25
N TYR A 186 12.85 -3.26 12.86
CA TYR A 186 13.06 -2.78 11.48
C TYR A 186 14.43 -2.14 11.25
N ARG A 187 15.34 -2.21 12.25
CA ARG A 187 16.69 -1.64 12.14
C ARG A 187 17.37 -2.07 10.86
N GLY A 188 17.99 -1.12 10.17
CA GLY A 188 18.73 -1.35 8.95
C GLY A 188 17.87 -1.50 7.69
N ALA A 189 16.57 -1.27 7.74
CA ALA A 189 15.78 -1.04 6.54
C ALA A 189 16.26 0.25 5.83
N SER A 190 15.97 0.41 4.55
CA SER A 190 16.31 1.67 3.84
C SER A 190 15.33 2.77 4.22
N LEU A 191 14.03 2.45 4.31
CA LEU A 191 12.97 3.42 4.56
C LEU A 191 11.81 2.80 5.33
N LEU A 192 11.23 3.57 6.28
CA LEU A 192 9.99 3.24 6.97
C LEU A 192 8.88 4.23 6.61
N THR A 193 7.62 3.75 6.54
CA THR A 193 6.44 4.57 6.23
C THR A 193 5.36 4.52 7.32
N PRO A 194 5.66 4.83 8.59
CA PRO A 194 4.63 4.83 9.62
C PRO A 194 3.59 5.95 9.40
N ASN A 195 2.36 5.73 9.87
CA ASN A 195 1.46 6.84 10.08
C ASN A 195 1.79 7.57 11.40
N LEU A 196 1.22 8.78 11.58
CA LEU A 196 1.48 9.60 12.78
C LEU A 196 1.19 8.83 14.07
N GLY A 197 0.09 8.07 14.13
CA GLY A 197 -0.26 7.32 15.32
C GLY A 197 0.75 6.20 15.64
N GLU A 198 1.24 5.49 14.63
CA GLU A 198 2.30 4.47 14.78
C GLU A 198 3.63 5.11 15.18
N PHE A 199 3.97 6.25 14.59
CA PHE A 199 5.15 7.02 14.98
C PHE A 199 5.07 7.46 16.46
N GLU A 200 3.96 8.06 16.87
CA GLU A 200 3.75 8.53 18.24
C GLU A 200 3.71 7.41 19.28
N GLN A 201 3.29 6.20 18.90
CA GLN A 201 3.39 5.04 19.79
C GLN A 201 4.84 4.68 20.15
N VAL A 202 5.80 5.04 19.29
CA VAL A 202 7.23 4.75 19.50
C VAL A 202 7.93 5.90 20.20
N VAL A 203 7.71 7.15 19.74
CA VAL A 203 8.48 8.31 20.20
C VAL A 203 7.74 9.15 21.24
N GLY A 204 6.48 8.81 21.53
CA GLY A 204 5.58 9.62 22.34
C GLY A 204 4.87 10.71 21.50
N ARG A 205 3.82 11.29 22.08
CA ARG A 205 2.97 12.28 21.42
C ARG A 205 3.76 13.51 20.96
N THR A 206 3.49 13.98 19.75
CA THR A 206 4.09 15.19 19.16
C THR A 206 3.08 16.35 19.17
N GLU A 207 3.55 17.57 19.40
CA GLU A 207 2.71 18.76 19.49
C GLU A 207 2.72 19.59 18.20
N ASN A 208 3.84 19.57 17.45
CA ASN A 208 4.06 20.37 16.26
C ASN A 208 5.03 19.69 15.28
N ASP A 209 5.32 20.35 14.18
CA ASP A 209 6.22 19.84 13.13
C ASP A 209 7.68 19.76 13.60
N ASP A 210 8.11 20.65 14.49
CA ASP A 210 9.47 20.62 15.06
C ASP A 210 9.68 19.38 15.93
N ASP A 211 8.68 19.02 16.76
CA ASP A 211 8.70 17.77 17.54
C ASP A 211 8.80 16.53 16.63
N ILE A 212 8.05 16.52 15.51
CA ILE A 212 8.10 15.44 14.54
C ILE A 212 9.50 15.34 13.93
N ALA A 213 10.08 16.47 13.56
CA ALA A 213 11.42 16.54 12.97
C ALA A 213 12.51 16.05 13.92
N GLU A 214 12.51 16.53 15.17
CA GLU A 214 13.51 16.18 16.19
C GLU A 214 13.43 14.70 16.55
N ARG A 215 12.24 14.23 16.94
CA ARG A 215 12.03 12.83 17.37
C ARG A 215 12.18 11.85 16.20
N GLY A 216 11.75 12.26 14.99
CA GLY A 216 11.94 11.48 13.79
C GLY A 216 13.41 11.32 13.42
N SER A 217 14.21 12.38 13.56
CA SER A 217 15.67 12.32 13.33
C SER A 217 16.34 11.39 14.34
N ALA A 218 15.98 11.47 15.61
CA ALA A 218 16.49 10.57 16.65
C ALA A 218 16.09 9.11 16.39
N LEU A 219 14.84 8.87 16.01
CA LEU A 219 14.35 7.52 15.67
C LEU A 219 15.06 6.96 14.44
N ARG A 220 15.19 7.75 13.37
CA ARG A 220 15.91 7.37 12.15
C ARG A 220 17.35 6.92 12.45
N GLU A 221 18.08 7.71 13.25
CA GLU A 221 19.44 7.41 13.67
C GLU A 221 19.50 6.13 14.52
N ALA A 222 18.61 6.03 15.52
CA ALA A 222 18.52 4.86 16.38
C ALA A 222 18.25 3.56 15.61
N LEU A 223 17.52 3.62 14.51
CA LEU A 223 17.17 2.47 13.66
C LEU A 223 18.20 2.20 12.55
N ASP A 224 19.21 3.04 12.37
CA ASP A 224 20.17 2.92 11.25
C ASP A 224 19.44 2.80 9.89
N ILE A 225 18.48 3.69 9.63
CA ILE A 225 17.72 3.77 8.37
C ILE A 225 18.06 5.04 7.60
N GLU A 226 17.95 5.00 6.26
CA GLU A 226 18.28 6.13 5.39
C GLU A 226 17.22 7.24 5.49
N ALA A 227 15.94 6.85 5.53
CA ALA A 227 14.83 7.80 5.56
C ALA A 227 13.65 7.31 6.38
N LEU A 228 12.90 8.28 6.93
CA LEU A 228 11.59 8.07 7.56
C LEU A 228 10.57 8.95 6.83
N VAL A 229 9.51 8.35 6.31
CA VAL A 229 8.39 9.05 5.65
C VAL A 229 7.15 8.85 6.49
N ILE A 230 6.74 9.87 7.24
CA ILE A 230 5.59 9.79 8.15
C ILE A 230 4.34 10.30 7.44
N THR A 231 3.29 9.49 7.35
CA THR A 231 2.00 9.96 6.81
C THR A 231 1.22 10.68 7.92
N LEU A 232 0.83 11.94 7.65
CA LEU A 232 0.22 12.86 8.62
C LEU A 232 -1.30 13.05 8.37
N GLY A 233 -1.92 12.16 7.58
CA GLY A 233 -3.33 12.26 7.20
C GLY A 233 -3.60 13.51 6.36
N GLU A 234 -4.53 14.35 6.79
CA GLU A 234 -4.90 15.59 6.09
C GLU A 234 -3.78 16.64 6.03
N ARG A 235 -2.76 16.54 6.89
CA ARG A 235 -1.57 17.39 6.84
C ARG A 235 -0.56 16.96 5.78
N GLY A 236 -0.69 15.76 5.18
CA GLY A 236 0.19 15.26 4.14
C GLY A 236 1.27 14.34 4.66
N MET A 237 2.56 14.65 4.42
CA MET A 237 3.68 13.78 4.76
C MET A 237 4.87 14.55 5.30
N ALA A 238 5.59 13.98 6.27
CA ALA A 238 6.91 14.42 6.69
C ALA A 238 7.98 13.48 6.17
N VAL A 239 9.08 14.02 5.67
CA VAL A 239 10.26 13.30 5.18
C VAL A 239 11.46 13.69 6.01
N ILE A 240 12.11 12.70 6.62
CA ILE A 240 13.26 12.89 7.50
C ILE A 240 14.41 12.02 6.97
N THR A 241 15.51 12.69 6.61
CA THR A 241 16.74 12.09 6.08
C THR A 241 17.95 12.48 6.91
N ALA A 242 19.10 11.89 6.63
CA ALA A 242 20.34 12.25 7.33
C ALA A 242 20.91 13.57 6.80
N GLY A 243 21.24 14.49 7.70
CA GLY A 243 21.97 15.72 7.35
C GLY A 243 21.16 16.79 6.62
N GLU A 244 19.86 16.61 6.47
CA GLU A 244 18.94 17.58 5.86
C GLU A 244 17.83 17.97 6.85
N GLU A 245 17.27 19.17 6.68
CA GLU A 245 16.08 19.57 7.42
C GLU A 245 14.87 18.70 7.03
N ALA A 246 14.00 18.41 8.00
CA ALA A 246 12.78 17.67 7.75
C ALA A 246 11.87 18.45 6.77
N MET A 247 11.39 17.75 5.74
CA MET A 247 10.51 18.36 4.75
C MET A 247 9.06 17.94 5.00
N PHE A 248 8.17 18.92 5.02
CA PHE A 248 6.73 18.72 5.16
C PHE A 248 6.01 19.00 3.84
N LEU A 249 5.34 18.01 3.29
CA LEU A 249 4.55 18.12 2.07
C LEU A 249 3.06 18.14 2.44
N PRO A 250 2.32 19.21 2.11
CA PRO A 250 0.88 19.27 2.39
C PRO A 250 0.11 18.23 1.58
N ALA A 251 -1.00 17.71 2.13
CA ALA A 251 -1.87 16.78 1.43
C ALA A 251 -2.46 17.41 0.15
N ARG A 252 -2.60 16.58 -0.88
CA ARG A 252 -3.14 16.99 -2.19
C ARG A 252 -4.57 16.50 -2.46
N ALA A 253 -5.28 16.01 -1.45
CA ALA A 253 -6.66 15.58 -1.60
C ALA A 253 -7.61 16.77 -1.75
N ARG A 254 -8.52 16.70 -2.76
CA ARG A 254 -9.59 17.70 -2.95
C ARG A 254 -10.87 17.32 -2.19
N GLN A 255 -11.18 16.04 -2.15
CA GLN A 255 -12.33 15.46 -1.41
C GLN A 255 -11.90 14.10 -0.87
N VAL A 256 -12.23 13.81 0.36
CA VAL A 256 -11.92 12.53 1.01
C VAL A 256 -13.22 11.72 1.14
N PHE A 257 -13.26 10.56 0.50
CA PHE A 257 -14.36 9.61 0.59
C PHE A 257 -14.01 8.40 1.45
N ASP A 258 -12.80 7.84 1.26
CA ASP A 258 -12.34 6.67 1.99
C ASP A 258 -10.81 6.72 2.10
N VAL A 259 -10.29 6.59 3.32
CA VAL A 259 -8.83 6.59 3.58
C VAL A 259 -8.23 5.18 3.60
N THR A 260 -9.06 4.14 3.42
CA THR A 260 -8.62 2.75 3.48
C THR A 260 -7.64 2.44 2.34
N GLY A 261 -6.48 1.90 2.69
CA GLY A 261 -5.43 1.55 1.71
C GLY A 261 -4.59 2.72 1.21
N ALA A 262 -4.74 3.93 1.76
CA ALA A 262 -3.90 5.07 1.40
C ALA A 262 -2.42 4.81 1.75
N GLY A 263 -2.12 4.21 2.91
CA GLY A 263 -0.77 3.80 3.30
C GLY A 263 -0.16 2.78 2.32
N ASP A 264 -0.94 1.78 1.93
CA ASP A 264 -0.53 0.78 0.92
C ASP A 264 -0.19 1.45 -0.42
N THR A 265 -0.98 2.45 -0.83
CA THR A 265 -0.72 3.23 -2.04
C THR A 265 0.55 4.08 -1.91
N VAL A 266 0.82 4.64 -0.73
CA VAL A 266 2.03 5.42 -0.46
C VAL A 266 3.26 4.54 -0.62
N ILE A 267 3.35 3.42 0.11
CA ILE A 267 4.55 2.57 0.04
C ILE A 267 4.72 1.93 -1.35
N ALA A 268 3.62 1.55 -2.02
CA ALA A 268 3.68 1.04 -3.39
C ALA A 268 4.22 2.08 -4.37
N THR A 269 3.76 3.33 -4.28
CA THR A 269 4.22 4.41 -5.17
C THR A 269 5.67 4.79 -4.88
N LEU A 270 6.08 4.84 -3.59
CA LEU A 270 7.47 5.04 -3.19
C LEU A 270 8.38 3.96 -3.80
N ALA A 271 8.00 2.69 -3.64
CA ALA A 271 8.78 1.58 -4.18
C ALA A 271 8.88 1.63 -5.71
N ALA A 272 7.78 1.95 -6.41
CA ALA A 272 7.79 2.10 -7.86
C ALA A 272 8.71 3.23 -8.32
N ALA A 273 8.61 4.40 -7.69
CA ALA A 273 9.38 5.59 -8.07
C ALA A 273 10.88 5.45 -7.76
N LEU A 274 11.22 4.99 -6.56
CA LEU A 274 12.62 4.73 -6.19
C LEU A 274 13.24 3.62 -7.06
N GLY A 275 12.48 2.55 -7.34
CA GLY A 275 12.90 1.49 -8.24
C GLY A 275 13.12 1.94 -9.69
N ALA A 276 12.44 3.02 -10.11
CA ALA A 276 12.64 3.67 -11.41
C ALA A 276 13.80 4.70 -11.40
N GLY A 277 14.52 4.84 -10.27
CA GLY A 277 15.68 5.74 -10.14
C GLY A 277 15.31 7.19 -9.81
N GLN A 278 14.07 7.47 -9.37
CA GLN A 278 13.69 8.78 -8.88
C GLN A 278 14.39 9.07 -7.54
N THR A 279 14.63 10.34 -7.25
CA THR A 279 15.09 10.76 -5.91
C THR A 279 14.01 10.53 -4.86
N LEU A 280 14.37 10.46 -3.59
CA LEU A 280 13.40 10.29 -2.50
C LEU A 280 12.31 11.38 -2.52
N TYR A 281 12.70 12.62 -2.77
CA TYR A 281 11.75 13.76 -2.80
C TYR A 281 10.76 13.67 -3.95
N GLU A 282 11.20 13.24 -5.13
CA GLU A 282 10.32 12.98 -6.28
C GLU A 282 9.38 11.81 -5.99
N ALA A 283 9.91 10.73 -5.40
CA ALA A 283 9.12 9.56 -5.02
C ALA A 283 8.04 9.91 -3.99
N VAL A 284 8.37 10.70 -2.96
CA VAL A 284 7.40 11.15 -1.95
C VAL A 284 6.38 12.12 -2.57
N GLY A 285 6.80 13.00 -3.46
CA GLY A 285 5.89 13.88 -4.20
C GLY A 285 4.85 13.09 -5.01
N LEU A 286 5.28 12.03 -5.70
CA LEU A 286 4.38 11.11 -6.43
C LEU A 286 3.49 10.30 -5.48
N ALA A 287 4.03 9.81 -4.36
CA ALA A 287 3.28 9.06 -3.36
C ALA A 287 2.18 9.90 -2.69
N ASN A 288 2.49 11.18 -2.36
CA ASN A 288 1.52 12.11 -1.81
C ASN A 288 0.39 12.43 -2.81
N LEU A 289 0.73 12.56 -4.10
CA LEU A 289 -0.26 12.73 -5.16
C LEU A 289 -1.14 11.47 -5.31
N ALA A 290 -0.53 10.29 -5.35
CA ALA A 290 -1.24 9.01 -5.46
C ALA A 290 -2.19 8.79 -4.28
N ALA A 291 -1.75 9.06 -3.05
CA ALA A 291 -2.58 9.00 -1.86
C ALA A 291 -3.79 9.96 -1.97
N GLY A 292 -3.57 11.20 -2.42
CA GLY A 292 -4.64 12.18 -2.66
C GLY A 292 -5.68 11.72 -3.69
N LEU A 293 -5.24 10.99 -4.73
CA LEU A 293 -6.15 10.41 -5.74
C LEU A 293 -6.98 9.24 -5.18
N VAL A 294 -6.34 8.37 -4.38
CA VAL A 294 -7.01 7.17 -3.84
C VAL A 294 -8.06 7.55 -2.81
N VAL A 295 -7.78 8.45 -1.88
CA VAL A 295 -8.76 8.87 -0.87
C VAL A 295 -9.97 9.58 -1.47
N GLY A 296 -9.89 10.05 -2.72
CA GLY A 296 -11.01 10.58 -3.51
C GLY A 296 -11.86 9.50 -4.20
N LYS A 297 -11.51 8.22 -4.06
CA LYS A 297 -12.26 7.08 -4.64
C LYS A 297 -13.01 6.34 -3.53
N ILE A 298 -14.07 5.64 -3.89
CA ILE A 298 -14.84 4.82 -2.92
C ILE A 298 -14.22 3.43 -2.83
N GLY A 299 -13.87 3.01 -1.63
CA GLY A 299 -13.28 1.70 -1.34
C GLY A 299 -11.80 1.60 -1.68
N VAL A 300 -11.25 0.39 -1.55
CA VAL A 300 -9.84 0.11 -1.88
C VAL A 300 -9.66 0.27 -3.40
N ALA A 301 -8.98 1.33 -3.80
CA ALA A 301 -8.73 1.68 -5.20
C ALA A 301 -7.21 1.77 -5.45
N ALA A 302 -6.79 1.45 -6.67
CA ALA A 302 -5.41 1.65 -7.10
C ALA A 302 -5.31 2.85 -8.05
N VAL A 303 -4.10 3.37 -8.20
CA VAL A 303 -3.77 4.49 -9.11
C VAL A 303 -2.99 3.96 -10.29
N THR A 304 -3.26 4.53 -11.45
CA THR A 304 -2.56 4.20 -12.70
C THR A 304 -1.58 5.30 -13.08
N PRO A 305 -0.55 5.02 -13.91
CA PRO A 305 0.37 6.04 -14.41
C PRO A 305 -0.34 7.20 -15.15
N SER A 306 -1.43 6.90 -15.84
CA SER A 306 -2.22 7.91 -16.56
C SER A 306 -2.91 8.88 -15.61
N GLU A 307 -3.50 8.36 -14.52
CA GLU A 307 -4.13 9.21 -13.50
C GLU A 307 -3.09 10.09 -12.80
N LEU A 308 -1.89 9.55 -12.50
CA LEU A 308 -0.79 10.33 -11.94
C LEU A 308 -0.34 11.45 -12.90
N ARG A 309 -0.17 11.16 -14.19
CA ARG A 309 0.22 12.16 -15.19
C ARG A 309 -0.82 13.26 -15.30
N LEU A 310 -2.10 12.89 -15.38
CA LEU A 310 -3.20 13.84 -15.46
C LEU A 310 -3.21 14.76 -14.24
N ALA A 311 -3.11 14.19 -13.03
CA ALA A 311 -3.09 14.96 -11.79
C ALA A 311 -1.87 15.89 -11.68
N LEU A 312 -0.69 15.48 -12.17
CA LEU A 312 0.49 16.34 -12.22
C LEU A 312 0.27 17.56 -13.15
N HIS A 313 -0.35 17.34 -14.31
CA HIS A 313 -0.66 18.45 -15.23
C HIS A 313 -1.65 19.45 -14.63
N GLU A 314 -2.69 18.98 -13.97
CA GLU A 314 -3.65 19.85 -13.31
C GLU A 314 -3.01 20.72 -12.20
N HIS A 315 -1.99 20.23 -11.50
CA HIS A 315 -1.30 20.95 -10.43
C HIS A 315 -0.18 21.85 -10.94
N GLY A 316 0.45 21.50 -12.07
CA GLY A 316 1.58 22.25 -12.63
C GLY A 316 1.21 23.56 -13.33
N GLN A 317 -0.06 23.75 -13.70
CA GLN A 317 -0.49 24.87 -14.55
C GLN A 317 -1.61 25.74 -13.95
N GLY A 318 -1.78 25.78 -12.65
CA GLY A 318 -2.76 26.68 -12.03
C GLY A 318 -4.20 26.51 -12.55
N GLY A 319 -4.63 25.26 -12.80
CA GLY A 319 -5.99 24.94 -13.20
C GLY A 319 -6.28 24.99 -14.72
N ARG A 320 -5.28 25.21 -15.56
CA ARG A 320 -5.41 25.08 -17.03
C ARG A 320 -4.52 23.93 -17.49
N GLY A 321 -5.04 22.70 -17.45
CA GLY A 321 -4.36 21.48 -17.89
C GLY A 321 -4.19 21.43 -19.39
N LEU A 322 -3.11 22.02 -19.92
CA LEU A 322 -2.71 21.84 -21.32
C LEU A 322 -1.82 20.61 -21.43
N LEU A 323 -2.33 19.57 -22.08
CA LEU A 323 -1.53 18.39 -22.46
C LEU A 323 -0.77 18.67 -23.75
N SER A 324 0.48 18.25 -23.84
CA SER A 324 1.17 18.16 -25.11
C SER A 324 0.49 17.12 -26.02
N ARG A 325 0.67 17.21 -27.35
CA ARG A 325 0.10 16.23 -28.28
C ARG A 325 0.58 14.80 -28.02
N SER A 326 1.80 14.62 -27.55
CA SER A 326 2.38 13.31 -27.20
C SER A 326 1.70 12.71 -25.97
N GLU A 327 1.51 13.50 -24.92
CA GLU A 327 0.84 13.09 -23.69
C GLU A 327 -0.64 12.79 -23.91
N ALA A 328 -1.36 13.63 -24.66
CA ALA A 328 -2.74 13.38 -25.04
C ALA A 328 -2.89 12.07 -25.84
N ARG A 329 -1.96 11.76 -26.76
CA ARG A 329 -1.95 10.49 -27.50
C ARG A 329 -1.70 9.29 -26.58
N GLN A 330 -0.78 9.40 -25.63
CA GLN A 330 -0.45 8.33 -24.70
C GLN A 330 -1.64 8.04 -23.78
N ILE A 331 -2.25 9.06 -23.18
CA ILE A 331 -3.44 8.92 -22.35
C ILE A 331 -4.60 8.31 -23.17
N ALA A 332 -4.81 8.77 -24.40
CA ALA A 332 -5.86 8.24 -25.26
C ALA A 332 -5.63 6.75 -25.63
N ALA A 333 -4.38 6.34 -25.84
CA ALA A 333 -4.04 4.95 -26.10
C ALA A 333 -4.31 4.06 -24.88
N GLU A 334 -3.94 4.51 -23.68
CA GLU A 334 -4.16 3.80 -22.42
C GLU A 334 -5.64 3.67 -22.06
N VAL A 335 -6.45 4.74 -22.22
CA VAL A 335 -7.90 4.71 -22.01
C VAL A 335 -8.57 3.71 -22.96
N ARG A 336 -8.16 3.71 -24.26
CA ARG A 336 -8.68 2.76 -25.25
C ARG A 336 -8.30 1.31 -24.93
N SER A 337 -7.09 1.06 -24.43
CA SER A 337 -6.65 -0.30 -24.07
C SER A 337 -7.47 -0.93 -22.94
N ARG A 338 -8.14 -0.09 -22.13
CA ARG A 338 -9.07 -0.50 -21.05
C ARG A 338 -10.52 -0.60 -21.49
N GLY A 339 -10.83 -0.34 -22.75
CA GLY A 339 -12.20 -0.30 -23.24
C GLY A 339 -13.00 0.92 -22.80
N GLU A 340 -12.35 1.94 -22.24
CA GLU A 340 -12.96 3.19 -21.80
C GLU A 340 -13.11 4.18 -22.97
N ARG A 341 -14.09 5.10 -22.86
CA ARG A 341 -14.35 6.11 -23.91
C ARG A 341 -13.80 7.48 -23.48
N LEU A 342 -13.02 8.09 -24.35
CA LEU A 342 -12.50 9.44 -24.18
C LEU A 342 -13.41 10.43 -24.93
N GLY A 343 -14.03 11.36 -24.19
CA GLY A 343 -14.78 12.46 -24.79
C GLY A 343 -13.88 13.70 -24.97
N MET A 344 -13.90 14.30 -26.15
CA MET A 344 -13.29 15.61 -26.40
C MET A 344 -14.41 16.64 -26.58
N THR A 345 -14.32 17.77 -25.86
CA THR A 345 -15.21 18.90 -26.07
C THR A 345 -14.38 20.12 -26.46
N ASN A 346 -14.84 20.88 -27.46
CA ASN A 346 -14.31 22.22 -27.72
C ASN A 346 -15.02 23.17 -26.72
N GLY A 347 -14.28 23.60 -25.68
CA GLY A 347 -14.68 24.72 -24.86
C GLY A 347 -14.32 26.02 -25.59
N CYS A 348 -15.31 26.82 -25.94
CA CYS A 348 -15.11 28.23 -26.31
C CYS A 348 -14.91 29.08 -25.06
#